data_53b43281f634800c440e1dc471cdfca9
#
_entry.id   53b43281f634800c440e1dc471cdfca9
#
_cell.length_a   1.000
_cell.length_b   1.000
_cell.length_c   1.000
_cell.angle_alpha   90.00
_cell.angle_beta   90.00
_cell.angle_gamma   90.00
#
_symmetry.space_group_name_H-M   'P 1'
#
loop_
_entity.id
_entity.type
_entity.pdbx_description
1 polymer ?
#
loop_
_entity_poly.entity_id
_entity_poly.type
_entity_poly.pdbx_seq_one_letter_code
_entity_poly.pdbx_strand_id
1 'polypeptide(L)'
;LLNPGNLAKEVYTYGYHFSWKTHLFVIGACIAGMGVIGLLFQLKWKLLVIVLIAMFLALPAFILDTYKKMYEQKRFADAATYMEQMLYAFQKTGKVLSALKEARETFEPGHMRDIMDESIGHLEAGHSYSEKSVLRESLDIVEKEYECRKIKTLHELLISAEEYGGEADDSISLLLNDVELWKRRGYLLQGEKKKAHTNNVVSIVVATALCAGTLYMLNALPGILNMEAPYNVLTTGLVQVTSFGLLLWMIYVYARSEKTLTRNWLKEESGRDEEYVLRCYEKAMSQQHRFGRNIARRVVSEELYAAFPEWLMQMALLMQHSNVQVSIAKSLDGAPKILVPEINALLQRLKEQPKALSSYTDFCKNFDIPETTSCMKMLYAISESGTGDAKVQIQNLLVQVQEMRNRAAERRNKSSAFQVKMLYSYPVFGASIKLLGDLVVGMMFLFEMLSEAGGM
;
A
#
# COMPACT_ATOMS: atom_id res chain seq x y z
N LEU A 1 -21.36 -11.58 2.32
CA LEU A 1 -20.32 -12.33 1.60
C LEU A 1 -20.64 -13.82 1.49
N LEU A 2 -21.24 -14.45 2.50
CA LEU A 2 -21.62 -15.88 2.47
C LEU A 2 -22.73 -16.18 1.46
N ASN A 3 -23.54 -15.20 1.07
CA ASN A 3 -24.51 -15.38 0.01
C ASN A 3 -23.81 -15.21 -1.35
N PRO A 4 -23.82 -16.25 -2.20
CA PRO A 4 -23.13 -16.24 -3.49
C PRO A 4 -23.61 -15.12 -4.42
N GLY A 5 -24.88 -14.70 -4.32
CA GLY A 5 -25.42 -13.59 -5.10
C GLY A 5 -24.79 -12.25 -4.71
N ASN A 6 -24.47 -12.04 -3.42
CA ASN A 6 -23.78 -10.84 -2.97
C ASN A 6 -22.31 -10.84 -3.38
N LEU A 7 -21.65 -12.01 -3.33
CA LEU A 7 -20.27 -12.15 -3.80
C LEU A 7 -20.17 -11.86 -5.31
N ALA A 8 -21.11 -12.38 -6.12
CA ALA A 8 -21.17 -12.08 -7.54
C ALA A 8 -21.38 -10.59 -7.81
N LYS A 9 -22.28 -9.92 -7.07
CA LYS A 9 -22.48 -8.46 -7.21
C LYS A 9 -21.21 -7.68 -6.89
N GLU A 10 -20.49 -8.02 -5.82
CA GLU A 10 -19.24 -7.35 -5.48
C GLU A 10 -18.14 -7.60 -6.52
N VAL A 11 -18.04 -8.81 -7.09
CA VAL A 11 -17.11 -9.10 -8.19
C VAL A 11 -17.44 -8.28 -9.44
N TYR A 12 -18.74 -8.08 -9.74
CA TYR A 12 -19.18 -7.22 -10.83
C TYR A 12 -18.80 -5.74 -10.62
N THR A 13 -18.78 -5.25 -9.39
CA THR A 13 -18.31 -3.86 -9.10
C THR A 13 -16.84 -3.66 -9.48
N TYR A 14 -16.05 -4.72 -9.51
CA TYR A 14 -14.66 -4.69 -10.01
C TYR A 14 -14.53 -4.93 -11.52
N GLY A 15 -15.64 -5.03 -12.26
CA GLY A 15 -15.64 -5.23 -13.71
C GLY A 15 -15.33 -6.67 -14.16
N TYR A 16 -15.38 -7.65 -13.27
CA TYR A 16 -15.12 -9.06 -13.63
C TYR A 16 -16.38 -9.90 -13.65
N HIS A 17 -16.41 -10.88 -14.57
CA HIS A 17 -17.50 -11.85 -14.63
C HIS A 17 -17.28 -12.99 -13.62
N PHE A 18 -18.30 -13.24 -12.81
CA PHE A 18 -18.28 -14.30 -11.82
C PHE A 18 -18.71 -15.63 -12.44
N SER A 19 -17.78 -16.58 -12.59
CA SER A 19 -18.08 -17.94 -13.09
C SER A 19 -18.36 -18.89 -11.92
N TRP A 20 -19.61 -19.27 -11.74
CA TRP A 20 -20.06 -20.19 -10.69
C TRP A 20 -19.35 -21.54 -10.69
N LYS A 21 -19.17 -22.14 -11.87
CA LYS A 21 -18.56 -23.47 -12.01
C LYS A 21 -17.12 -23.49 -11.50
N THR A 22 -16.32 -22.48 -11.89
CA THR A 22 -14.92 -22.36 -11.48
C THR A 22 -14.79 -22.15 -9.97
N HIS A 23 -15.65 -21.31 -9.39
CA HIS A 23 -15.62 -21.00 -7.96
C HIS A 23 -16.05 -22.19 -7.10
N LEU A 24 -17.08 -22.94 -7.52
CA LEU A 24 -17.53 -24.13 -6.82
C LEU A 24 -16.45 -25.21 -6.84
N PHE A 25 -15.71 -25.35 -7.96
CA PHE A 25 -14.56 -26.25 -8.06
C PHE A 25 -13.43 -25.84 -7.10
N VAL A 26 -13.08 -24.54 -7.04
CA VAL A 26 -12.04 -24.03 -6.14
C VAL A 26 -12.43 -24.23 -4.67
N ILE A 27 -13.67 -23.92 -4.31
CA ILE A 27 -14.20 -24.15 -2.96
C ILE A 27 -14.12 -25.63 -2.59
N GLY A 28 -14.58 -26.51 -3.47
CA GLY A 28 -14.52 -27.96 -3.27
C GLY A 28 -13.08 -28.47 -3.09
N ALA A 29 -12.16 -28.03 -3.94
CA ALA A 29 -10.74 -28.38 -3.86
C ALA A 29 -10.08 -27.91 -2.55
N CYS A 30 -10.37 -26.69 -2.10
CA CYS A 30 -9.84 -26.16 -0.84
C CYS A 30 -10.37 -26.91 0.39
N ILE A 31 -11.67 -27.21 0.41
CA ILE A 31 -12.29 -27.99 1.49
C ILE A 31 -11.75 -29.42 1.50
N ALA A 32 -11.64 -30.07 0.36
CA ALA A 32 -11.08 -31.41 0.23
C ALA A 32 -9.60 -31.43 0.67
N GLY A 33 -8.79 -30.46 0.23
CA GLY A 33 -7.39 -30.32 0.65
C GLY A 33 -7.24 -30.15 2.17
N MET A 34 -8.05 -29.29 2.78
CA MET A 34 -8.05 -29.11 4.23
C MET A 34 -8.54 -30.36 4.96
N GLY A 35 -9.52 -31.08 4.41
CA GLY A 35 -9.98 -32.37 4.91
C GLY A 35 -8.87 -33.41 4.93
N VAL A 36 -8.11 -33.54 3.82
CA VAL A 36 -6.94 -34.43 3.74
C VAL A 36 -5.90 -34.08 4.79
N ILE A 37 -5.56 -32.80 4.97
CA ILE A 37 -4.62 -32.34 6.01
C ILE A 37 -5.14 -32.69 7.40
N GLY A 38 -6.42 -32.47 7.67
CA GLY A 38 -7.02 -32.85 8.96
C GLY A 38 -6.98 -34.36 9.23
N LEU A 39 -7.15 -35.18 8.18
CA LEU A 39 -6.99 -36.64 8.28
C LEU A 39 -5.53 -37.05 8.51
N LEU A 40 -4.56 -36.37 7.89
CA LEU A 40 -3.14 -36.58 8.15
C LEU A 40 -2.76 -36.35 9.61
N PHE A 41 -3.38 -35.38 10.29
CA PHE A 41 -3.21 -35.13 11.71
C PHE A 41 -4.11 -36.01 12.60
N GLN A 42 -4.90 -36.90 12.02
CA GLN A 42 -5.90 -37.75 12.69
C GLN A 42 -6.78 -36.96 13.69
N LEU A 43 -7.21 -35.75 13.27
CA LEU A 43 -8.04 -34.90 14.10
C LEU A 43 -9.37 -35.58 14.43
N LYS A 44 -9.79 -35.49 15.69
CA LYS A 44 -11.14 -35.90 16.11
C LYS A 44 -12.16 -35.18 15.23
N TRP A 45 -13.20 -35.90 14.81
CA TRP A 45 -14.18 -35.40 13.84
C TRP A 45 -14.80 -34.04 14.21
N LYS A 46 -15.01 -33.77 15.52
CA LYS A 46 -15.53 -32.48 16.01
C LYS A 46 -14.57 -31.32 15.70
N LEU A 47 -13.29 -31.50 15.89
CA LEU A 47 -12.25 -30.48 15.61
C LEU A 47 -12.08 -30.31 14.09
N LEU A 48 -12.12 -31.39 13.35
CA LEU A 48 -12.07 -31.36 11.87
C LEU A 48 -13.23 -30.53 11.30
N VAL A 49 -14.45 -30.76 11.77
CA VAL A 49 -15.64 -30.01 11.33
C VAL A 49 -15.47 -28.50 11.62
N ILE A 50 -14.92 -28.12 12.79
CA ILE A 50 -14.68 -26.70 13.09
C ILE A 50 -13.67 -26.08 12.14
N VAL A 51 -12.57 -26.78 11.81
CA VAL A 51 -11.58 -26.30 10.83
C VAL A 51 -12.20 -26.14 9.44
N LEU A 52 -13.02 -27.11 8.99
CA LEU A 52 -13.71 -27.03 7.71
C LEU A 52 -14.71 -25.88 7.67
N ILE A 53 -15.43 -25.63 8.76
CA ILE A 53 -16.32 -24.46 8.88
C ILE A 53 -15.52 -23.16 8.82
N ALA A 54 -14.40 -23.07 9.54
CA ALA A 54 -13.54 -21.89 9.51
C ALA A 54 -13.00 -21.61 8.09
N MET A 55 -12.58 -22.67 7.38
CA MET A 55 -12.15 -22.55 5.99
C MET A 55 -13.28 -22.11 5.08
N PHE A 56 -14.46 -22.72 5.20
CA PHE A 56 -15.64 -22.34 4.42
C PHE A 56 -16.03 -20.88 4.61
N LEU A 57 -15.95 -20.36 5.84
CA LEU A 57 -16.22 -18.94 6.15
C LEU A 57 -15.16 -18.00 5.59
N ALA A 58 -13.90 -18.45 5.48
CA ALA A 58 -12.80 -17.64 4.95
C ALA A 58 -12.77 -17.59 3.40
N LEU A 59 -13.25 -18.64 2.72
CA LEU A 59 -13.17 -18.76 1.26
C LEU A 59 -13.80 -17.60 0.46
N PRO A 60 -14.99 -17.07 0.80
CA PRO A 60 -15.56 -15.93 0.07
C PRO A 60 -14.68 -14.68 0.15
N ALA A 61 -14.02 -14.46 1.30
CA ALA A 61 -13.07 -13.36 1.45
C ALA A 61 -11.83 -13.55 0.56
N PHE A 62 -11.27 -14.75 0.46
CA PHE A 62 -10.13 -15.04 -0.42
C PHE A 62 -10.46 -14.84 -1.89
N ILE A 63 -11.65 -15.28 -2.30
CA ILE A 63 -12.11 -15.08 -3.69
C ILE A 63 -12.23 -13.59 -3.99
N LEU A 64 -12.88 -12.81 -3.11
CA LEU A 64 -13.04 -11.37 -3.28
C LEU A 64 -11.69 -10.64 -3.29
N ASP A 65 -10.78 -11.00 -2.38
CA ASP A 65 -9.44 -10.41 -2.30
C ASP A 65 -8.63 -10.68 -3.59
N THR A 66 -8.83 -11.83 -4.25
CA THR A 66 -8.19 -12.14 -5.53
C THR A 66 -8.67 -11.19 -6.65
N TYR A 67 -9.99 -10.97 -6.78
CA TYR A 67 -10.52 -10.02 -7.77
C TYR A 67 -10.13 -8.59 -7.46
N LYS A 68 -10.20 -8.19 -6.20
CA LYS A 68 -9.77 -6.86 -5.76
C LYS A 68 -8.31 -6.61 -6.08
N LYS A 69 -7.43 -7.58 -5.87
CA LYS A 69 -6.02 -7.50 -6.24
C LYS A 69 -5.82 -7.27 -7.73
N MET A 70 -6.53 -8.03 -8.58
CA MET A 70 -6.46 -7.88 -10.04
C MET A 70 -6.95 -6.49 -10.46
N TYR A 71 -8.06 -6.02 -9.89
CA TYR A 71 -8.61 -4.69 -10.12
C TYR A 71 -7.62 -3.58 -9.76
N GLU A 72 -7.08 -3.61 -8.54
CA GLU A 72 -6.14 -2.59 -8.08
C GLU A 72 -4.83 -2.57 -8.89
N GLN A 73 -4.35 -3.73 -9.34
CA GLN A 73 -3.18 -3.81 -10.22
C GLN A 73 -3.47 -3.22 -11.60
N LYS A 74 -4.64 -3.52 -12.18
CA LYS A 74 -5.05 -2.94 -13.47
C LYS A 74 -5.24 -1.44 -13.35
N ARG A 75 -5.92 -0.97 -12.31
CA ARG A 75 -6.15 0.45 -12.03
C ARG A 75 -4.84 1.23 -11.91
N PHE A 76 -3.83 0.65 -11.28
CA PHE A 76 -2.48 1.23 -11.21
C PHE A 76 -1.82 1.31 -12.58
N ALA A 77 -1.89 0.24 -13.38
CA ALA A 77 -1.33 0.20 -14.73
C ALA A 77 -1.99 1.23 -15.64
N ASP A 78 -3.33 1.31 -15.61
CA ASP A 78 -4.12 2.25 -16.40
C ASP A 78 -3.75 3.71 -16.03
N ALA A 79 -3.67 4.04 -14.73
CA ALA A 79 -3.29 5.36 -14.28
C ALA A 79 -1.85 5.74 -14.68
N ALA A 80 -0.91 4.81 -14.59
CA ALA A 80 0.47 5.04 -15.01
C ALA A 80 0.57 5.30 -16.51
N THR A 81 -0.11 4.48 -17.33
CA THR A 81 -0.17 4.65 -18.77
C THR A 81 -0.86 5.95 -19.14
N TYR A 82 -1.97 6.30 -18.49
CA TYR A 82 -2.67 7.56 -18.69
C TYR A 82 -1.74 8.76 -18.50
N MET A 83 -1.04 8.81 -17.38
CA MET A 83 -0.15 9.93 -17.08
C MET A 83 0.99 10.05 -18.09
N GLU A 84 1.61 8.94 -18.50
CA GLU A 84 2.67 8.94 -19.53
C GLU A 84 2.14 9.42 -20.87
N GLN A 85 1.03 8.86 -21.34
CA GLN A 85 0.46 9.20 -22.64
C GLN A 85 -0.04 10.65 -22.70
N MET A 86 -0.68 11.13 -21.64
CA MET A 86 -1.11 12.53 -21.54
C MET A 86 0.07 13.50 -21.63
N LEU A 87 1.18 13.21 -20.95
CA LEU A 87 2.37 14.05 -20.99
C LEU A 87 3.04 14.06 -22.38
N TYR A 88 3.21 12.90 -23.01
CA TYR A 88 3.77 12.81 -24.36
C TYR A 88 2.89 13.49 -25.40
N ALA A 89 1.59 13.26 -25.35
CA ALA A 89 0.65 13.86 -26.27
C ALA A 89 0.55 15.38 -26.08
N PHE A 90 0.59 15.86 -24.84
CA PHE A 90 0.57 17.29 -24.55
C PHE A 90 1.88 17.97 -24.97
N GLN A 91 3.03 17.36 -24.77
CA GLN A 91 4.33 17.89 -25.25
C GLN A 91 4.31 18.13 -26.76
N LYS A 92 3.61 17.25 -27.50
CA LYS A 92 3.48 17.36 -28.99
C LYS A 92 2.44 18.40 -29.42
N THR A 93 1.31 18.48 -28.72
CA THR A 93 0.12 19.23 -29.16
C THR A 93 -0.05 20.58 -28.46
N GLY A 94 0.46 20.74 -27.25
CA GLY A 94 0.26 21.91 -26.38
C GLY A 94 -1.19 22.13 -25.93
N LYS A 95 -2.09 21.16 -26.19
CA LYS A 95 -3.54 21.26 -25.90
C LYS A 95 -4.05 20.04 -25.19
N VAL A 96 -4.77 20.24 -24.05
CA VAL A 96 -5.30 19.15 -23.22
C VAL A 96 -6.32 18.30 -23.98
N LEU A 97 -7.23 18.90 -24.72
CA LEU A 97 -8.22 18.15 -25.50
C LEU A 97 -7.56 17.23 -26.54
N SER A 98 -6.56 17.75 -27.26
CA SER A 98 -5.83 16.97 -28.27
C SER A 98 -5.02 15.85 -27.61
N ALA A 99 -4.36 16.16 -26.49
CA ALA A 99 -3.60 15.18 -25.69
C ALA A 99 -4.52 14.07 -25.16
N LEU A 100 -5.69 14.43 -24.66
CA LEU A 100 -6.65 13.46 -24.12
C LEU A 100 -7.19 12.53 -25.23
N LYS A 101 -7.46 13.05 -26.43
CA LYS A 101 -7.85 12.25 -27.60
C LYS A 101 -6.74 11.31 -28.05
N GLU A 102 -5.50 11.79 -28.15
CA GLU A 102 -4.35 10.97 -28.54
C GLU A 102 -4.05 9.89 -27.48
N ALA A 103 -4.07 10.24 -26.20
CA ALA A 103 -3.89 9.27 -25.10
C ALA A 103 -4.99 8.20 -25.09
N ARG A 104 -6.25 8.58 -25.36
CA ARG A 104 -7.40 7.65 -25.44
C ARG A 104 -7.19 6.55 -26.49
N GLU A 105 -6.57 6.85 -27.62
CA GLU A 105 -6.29 5.86 -28.68
C GLU A 105 -5.37 4.72 -28.23
N THR A 106 -4.58 4.93 -27.18
CA THR A 106 -3.67 3.90 -26.64
C THR A 106 -4.36 2.89 -25.73
N PHE A 107 -5.60 3.17 -25.31
CA PHE A 107 -6.36 2.30 -24.42
C PHE A 107 -7.30 1.38 -25.19
N GLU A 108 -7.29 0.09 -24.82
CA GLU A 108 -8.31 -0.86 -25.24
C GLU A 108 -9.68 -0.49 -24.61
N PRO A 109 -10.80 -0.96 -25.22
CA PRO A 109 -12.12 -0.79 -24.62
C PRO A 109 -12.16 -1.25 -23.16
N GLY A 110 -12.59 -0.36 -22.25
CA GLY A 110 -12.62 -0.62 -20.82
C GLY A 110 -12.76 0.65 -20.00
N HIS A 111 -12.74 0.50 -18.69
CA HIS A 111 -13.10 1.55 -17.75
C HIS A 111 -12.34 2.88 -17.91
N MET A 112 -11.00 2.84 -18.12
CA MET A 112 -10.23 4.06 -18.34
C MET A 112 -10.64 4.76 -19.62
N ARG A 113 -10.85 4.01 -20.72
CA ARG A 113 -11.28 4.57 -21.99
C ARG A 113 -12.65 5.21 -21.89
N ASP A 114 -13.61 4.58 -21.19
CA ASP A 114 -14.96 5.10 -20.99
C ASP A 114 -14.94 6.43 -20.23
N ILE A 115 -14.11 6.54 -19.19
CA ILE A 115 -13.91 7.79 -18.42
C ILE A 115 -13.26 8.88 -19.26
N MET A 116 -12.27 8.52 -20.10
CA MET A 116 -11.67 9.48 -21.02
C MET A 116 -12.67 9.96 -22.07
N ASP A 117 -13.54 9.07 -22.60
CA ASP A 117 -14.61 9.43 -23.53
C ASP A 117 -15.62 10.38 -22.87
N GLU A 118 -15.97 10.18 -21.60
CA GLU A 118 -16.83 11.09 -20.82
C GLU A 118 -16.16 12.46 -20.64
N SER A 119 -14.87 12.48 -20.28
CA SER A 119 -14.08 13.71 -20.13
C SER A 119 -13.94 14.47 -21.43
N ILE A 120 -13.70 13.79 -22.55
CA ILE A 120 -13.63 14.39 -23.90
C ILE A 120 -15.01 14.98 -24.28
N GLY A 121 -16.09 14.22 -24.08
CA GLY A 121 -17.45 14.68 -24.37
C GLY A 121 -17.82 15.94 -23.60
N HIS A 122 -17.41 16.03 -22.32
CA HIS A 122 -17.62 17.22 -21.49
C HIS A 122 -16.84 18.44 -22.03
N LEU A 123 -15.56 18.24 -22.45
CA LEU A 123 -14.75 19.29 -23.05
C LEU A 123 -15.34 19.78 -24.37
N GLU A 124 -15.82 18.88 -25.24
CA GLU A 124 -16.40 19.22 -26.54
C GLU A 124 -17.76 19.93 -26.39
N ALA A 125 -18.54 19.59 -25.38
CA ALA A 125 -19.81 20.27 -25.10
C ALA A 125 -19.63 21.74 -24.70
N GLY A 126 -18.48 22.12 -24.14
CA GLY A 126 -18.10 23.50 -23.86
C GLY A 126 -18.96 24.19 -22.78
N HIS A 127 -19.72 23.44 -21.99
CA HIS A 127 -20.58 23.97 -20.95
C HIS A 127 -19.99 23.76 -19.56
N SER A 128 -19.71 24.85 -18.86
CA SER A 128 -19.32 24.79 -17.44
C SER A 128 -20.55 24.88 -16.55
N TYR A 129 -20.64 23.99 -15.56
CA TYR A 129 -21.74 23.98 -14.58
C TYR A 129 -21.36 24.71 -13.28
N SER A 130 -20.11 25.19 -13.16
CA SER A 130 -19.61 25.87 -11.98
C SER A 130 -18.74 27.09 -12.36
N GLU A 131 -18.19 27.78 -11.35
CA GLU A 131 -17.21 28.88 -11.54
C GLU A 131 -15.83 28.38 -12.04
N LYS A 132 -15.66 27.07 -12.13
CA LYS A 132 -14.42 26.45 -12.65
C LYS A 132 -14.41 26.49 -14.17
N SER A 133 -13.20 26.48 -14.76
CA SER A 133 -13.07 26.32 -16.21
C SER A 133 -13.58 24.96 -16.68
N VAL A 134 -14.15 24.88 -17.89
CA VAL A 134 -14.62 23.62 -18.53
C VAL A 134 -13.51 22.57 -18.52
N LEU A 135 -12.29 23.02 -18.73
CA LEU A 135 -11.07 22.18 -18.72
C LEU A 135 -10.89 21.49 -17.35
N ARG A 136 -11.07 22.25 -16.26
CA ARG A 136 -10.94 21.71 -14.89
C ARG A 136 -12.04 20.71 -14.57
N GLU A 137 -13.28 21.03 -14.92
CA GLU A 137 -14.42 20.13 -14.69
C GLU A 137 -14.26 18.80 -15.42
N SER A 138 -13.79 18.84 -16.67
CA SER A 138 -13.59 17.63 -17.47
C SER A 138 -12.49 16.74 -16.92
N LEU A 139 -11.39 17.30 -16.48
CA LEU A 139 -10.30 16.55 -15.87
C LEU A 139 -10.64 16.05 -14.44
N ASP A 140 -11.52 16.78 -13.72
CA ASP A 140 -12.04 16.34 -12.41
C ASP A 140 -12.78 14.98 -12.51
N ILE A 141 -13.32 14.59 -13.67
CA ILE A 141 -13.95 13.28 -13.90
C ILE A 141 -12.93 12.16 -13.68
N VAL A 142 -11.77 12.27 -14.31
CA VAL A 142 -10.68 11.28 -14.16
C VAL A 142 -10.11 11.31 -12.73
N GLU A 143 -9.96 12.50 -12.13
CA GLU A 143 -9.43 12.65 -10.76
C GLU A 143 -10.32 11.98 -9.72
N LYS A 144 -11.64 12.14 -9.82
CA LYS A 144 -12.60 11.55 -8.89
C LYS A 144 -12.63 10.04 -8.95
N GLU A 145 -12.51 9.48 -10.17
CA GLU A 145 -12.56 8.03 -10.34
C GLU A 145 -11.27 7.35 -9.83
N TYR A 146 -10.12 7.91 -10.17
CA TYR A 146 -8.85 7.30 -9.79
C TYR A 146 -8.34 7.71 -8.41
N GLU A 147 -8.81 8.83 -7.85
CA GLU A 147 -8.37 9.39 -6.55
C GLU A 147 -6.83 9.41 -6.40
N CYS A 148 -6.13 9.68 -7.49
CA CYS A 148 -4.67 9.69 -7.54
C CYS A 148 -4.13 11.11 -7.51
N ARG A 149 -3.36 11.44 -6.48
CA ARG A 149 -2.77 12.77 -6.31
C ARG A 149 -1.83 13.16 -7.46
N LYS A 150 -1.10 12.18 -8.03
CA LYS A 150 -0.21 12.44 -9.16
C LYS A 150 -0.96 12.83 -10.43
N ILE A 151 -2.13 12.22 -10.67
CA ILE A 151 -3.03 12.62 -11.76
C ILE A 151 -3.47 14.07 -11.54
N LYS A 152 -3.85 14.44 -10.33
CA LYS A 152 -4.21 15.81 -10.01
C LYS A 152 -3.07 16.81 -10.28
N THR A 153 -1.86 16.51 -9.82
CA THR A 153 -0.67 17.35 -10.06
C THR A 153 -0.36 17.48 -11.55
N LEU A 154 -0.50 16.40 -12.31
CA LEU A 154 -0.36 16.40 -13.76
C LEU A 154 -1.39 17.33 -14.41
N HIS A 155 -2.67 17.19 -14.06
CA HIS A 155 -3.73 18.04 -14.61
C HIS A 155 -3.53 19.52 -14.28
N GLU A 156 -3.12 19.85 -13.07
CA GLU A 156 -2.78 21.24 -12.68
C GLU A 156 -1.65 21.81 -13.54
N LEU A 157 -0.62 21.02 -13.85
CA LEU A 157 0.44 21.43 -14.76
C LEU A 157 -0.10 21.66 -16.17
N LEU A 158 -0.87 20.72 -16.74
CA LEU A 158 -1.39 20.81 -18.10
C LEU A 158 -2.34 21.99 -18.28
N ILE A 159 -3.24 22.23 -17.31
CA ILE A 159 -4.14 23.39 -17.29
C ILE A 159 -3.32 24.68 -17.27
N SER A 160 -2.36 24.77 -16.35
CA SER A 160 -1.52 25.96 -16.21
C SER A 160 -0.71 26.24 -17.48
N ALA A 161 -0.16 25.19 -18.11
CA ALA A 161 0.60 25.32 -19.35
C ALA A 161 -0.27 25.75 -20.54
N GLU A 162 -1.52 25.27 -20.63
CA GLU A 162 -2.44 25.68 -21.70
C GLU A 162 -3.00 27.09 -21.50
N GLU A 163 -3.32 27.48 -20.26
CA GLU A 163 -3.95 28.80 -19.95
C GLU A 163 -2.93 29.96 -19.99
N TYR A 164 -1.74 29.75 -19.46
CA TYR A 164 -0.75 30.85 -19.34
C TYR A 164 0.28 30.86 -20.45
N GLY A 165 0.41 29.76 -21.20
CA GLY A 165 1.46 29.61 -22.20
C GLY A 165 2.85 29.55 -21.54
N GLY A 166 3.85 29.08 -22.23
CA GLY A 166 5.23 29.08 -21.74
C GLY A 166 5.96 27.81 -22.17
N GLU A 167 7.30 27.79 -21.99
CA GLU A 167 8.13 26.62 -22.19
C GLU A 167 7.86 25.61 -21.05
N ALA A 168 6.85 24.75 -21.24
CA ALA A 168 6.50 23.70 -20.27
C ALA A 168 7.37 22.44 -20.41
N ASP A 169 8.23 22.37 -21.43
CA ASP A 169 9.01 21.17 -21.79
C ASP A 169 9.87 20.65 -20.64
N ASP A 170 10.55 21.53 -19.90
CA ASP A 170 11.36 21.16 -18.75
C ASP A 170 10.51 20.54 -17.64
N SER A 171 9.33 21.11 -17.37
CA SER A 171 8.40 20.64 -16.36
C SER A 171 7.74 19.32 -16.76
N ILE A 172 7.39 19.17 -18.04
CA ILE A 172 6.84 17.93 -18.61
C ILE A 172 7.89 16.82 -18.51
N SER A 173 9.13 17.09 -18.92
CA SER A 173 10.23 16.12 -18.86
C SER A 173 10.50 15.66 -17.41
N LEU A 174 10.44 16.59 -16.46
CA LEU A 174 10.63 16.29 -15.05
C LEU A 174 9.47 15.45 -14.51
N LEU A 175 8.25 15.76 -14.89
CA LEU A 175 7.07 15.01 -14.47
C LEU A 175 7.03 13.62 -15.12
N LEU A 176 7.45 13.48 -16.38
CA LEU A 176 7.63 12.18 -17.04
C LEU A 176 8.60 11.28 -16.26
N ASN A 177 9.76 11.82 -15.91
CA ASN A 177 10.74 11.07 -15.11
C ASN A 177 10.16 10.68 -13.72
N ASP A 178 9.39 11.56 -13.09
CA ASP A 178 8.73 11.25 -11.82
C ASP A 178 7.69 10.14 -11.96
N VAL A 179 6.86 10.17 -12.99
CA VAL A 179 5.87 9.13 -13.29
C VAL A 179 6.55 7.80 -13.60
N GLU A 180 7.63 7.80 -14.37
CA GLU A 180 8.41 6.59 -14.69
C GLU A 180 9.01 5.97 -13.41
N LEU A 181 9.63 6.79 -12.56
CA LEU A 181 10.18 6.33 -11.28
C LEU A 181 9.09 5.81 -10.33
N TRP A 182 7.94 6.46 -10.29
CA TRP A 182 6.79 6.01 -9.50
C TRP A 182 6.24 4.67 -10.03
N LYS A 183 6.05 4.53 -11.32
CA LYS A 183 5.62 3.31 -12.01
C LYS A 183 6.59 2.16 -11.71
N ARG A 184 7.89 2.38 -11.93
CA ARG A 184 8.94 1.39 -11.66
C ARG A 184 8.94 0.92 -10.21
N ARG A 185 8.82 1.85 -9.24
CA ARG A 185 8.74 1.53 -7.81
C ARG A 185 7.48 0.75 -7.47
N GLY A 186 6.34 1.12 -8.05
CA GLY A 186 5.08 0.41 -7.88
C GLY A 186 5.18 -1.05 -8.31
N TYR A 187 5.69 -1.31 -9.50
CA TYR A 187 5.88 -2.68 -10.01
C TYR A 187 6.90 -3.48 -9.20
N LEU A 188 8.00 -2.88 -8.78
CA LEU A 188 8.98 -3.55 -7.90
C LEU A 188 8.32 -3.97 -6.59
N LEU A 189 7.57 -3.09 -5.94
CA LEU A 189 6.88 -3.39 -4.69
C LEU A 189 5.79 -4.46 -4.86
N GLN A 190 5.04 -4.43 -5.97
CA GLN A 190 4.09 -5.49 -6.33
C GLN A 190 4.80 -6.84 -6.47
N GLY A 191 5.93 -6.86 -7.16
CA GLY A 191 6.78 -8.05 -7.32
C GLY A 191 7.30 -8.60 -5.99
N GLU A 192 7.82 -7.73 -5.11
CA GLU A 192 8.29 -8.11 -3.78
C GLU A 192 7.17 -8.70 -2.92
N LYS A 193 5.99 -8.06 -2.91
CA LYS A 193 4.83 -8.57 -2.16
C LYS A 193 4.33 -9.90 -2.71
N LYS A 194 4.26 -10.05 -4.04
CA LYS A 194 3.90 -11.32 -4.68
C LYS A 194 4.89 -12.43 -4.30
N LYS A 195 6.19 -12.14 -4.36
CA LYS A 195 7.24 -13.08 -3.95
C LYS A 195 7.11 -13.48 -2.47
N ALA A 196 6.87 -12.50 -1.60
CA ALA A 196 6.68 -12.77 -0.18
C ALA A 196 5.43 -13.61 0.10
N HIS A 197 4.31 -13.37 -0.61
CA HIS A 197 3.11 -14.21 -0.52
C HIS A 197 3.40 -15.65 -0.98
N THR A 198 4.05 -15.84 -2.13
CA THR A 198 4.44 -17.16 -2.61
C THR A 198 5.32 -17.89 -1.60
N ASN A 199 6.33 -17.22 -1.06
CA ASN A 199 7.20 -17.77 -0.03
C ASN A 199 6.42 -18.15 1.25
N ASN A 200 5.43 -17.33 1.64
CA ASN A 200 4.56 -17.62 2.78
C ASN A 200 3.73 -18.89 2.55
N VAL A 201 3.17 -19.07 1.35
CA VAL A 201 2.45 -20.30 0.97
C VAL A 201 3.37 -21.51 1.05
N VAL A 202 4.58 -21.42 0.48
CA VAL A 202 5.58 -22.50 0.57
C VAL A 202 5.92 -22.79 2.03
N SER A 203 6.12 -21.76 2.86
CA SER A 203 6.39 -21.92 4.29
C SER A 203 5.25 -22.61 5.03
N ILE A 204 3.98 -22.32 4.72
CA ILE A 204 2.81 -23.01 5.27
C ILE A 204 2.85 -24.50 4.93
N VAL A 205 3.09 -24.84 3.66
CA VAL A 205 3.15 -26.23 3.21
C VAL A 205 4.29 -26.98 3.90
N VAL A 206 5.50 -26.42 3.91
CA VAL A 206 6.67 -27.05 4.54
C VAL A 206 6.46 -27.20 6.05
N ALA A 207 5.98 -26.18 6.73
CA ALA A 207 5.72 -26.21 8.17
C ALA A 207 4.67 -27.28 8.53
N THR A 208 3.60 -27.38 7.74
CA THR A 208 2.54 -28.38 7.95
C THR A 208 3.08 -29.80 7.70
N ALA A 209 3.88 -29.99 6.64
CA ALA A 209 4.47 -31.27 6.32
C ALA A 209 5.48 -31.74 7.40
N LEU A 210 6.32 -30.84 7.91
CA LEU A 210 7.25 -31.13 9.00
C LEU A 210 6.51 -31.53 10.28
N CYS A 211 5.46 -30.80 10.65
CA CYS A 211 4.66 -31.15 11.82
C CYS A 211 3.94 -32.49 11.68
N ALA A 212 3.44 -32.82 10.49
CA ALA A 212 2.86 -34.12 10.22
C ALA A 212 3.92 -35.23 10.28
N GLY A 213 5.08 -35.03 9.65
CA GLY A 213 6.20 -35.96 9.64
C GLY A 213 6.69 -36.32 11.03
N THR A 214 6.88 -35.33 11.92
CA THR A 214 7.29 -35.57 13.32
C THR A 214 6.28 -36.40 14.09
N LEU A 215 4.97 -36.17 13.92
CA LEU A 215 3.93 -36.97 14.53
C LEU A 215 3.95 -38.42 14.05
N TYR A 216 4.10 -38.64 12.74
CA TYR A 216 4.19 -39.98 12.18
C TYR A 216 5.45 -40.71 12.67
N MET A 217 6.59 -40.02 12.79
CA MET A 217 7.82 -40.58 13.37
C MET A 217 7.63 -40.98 14.84
N LEU A 218 6.98 -40.15 15.65
CA LEU A 218 6.68 -40.48 17.04
C LEU A 218 5.77 -41.69 17.18
N ASN A 219 4.76 -41.80 16.31
CA ASN A 219 3.83 -42.93 16.31
C ASN A 219 4.47 -44.22 15.79
N ALA A 220 5.54 -44.15 15.01
CA ALA A 220 6.29 -45.31 14.49
C ALA A 220 7.37 -45.82 15.48
N LEU A 221 7.76 -45.05 16.50
CA LEU A 221 8.82 -45.39 17.46
C LEU A 221 8.64 -46.76 18.13
N PRO A 222 7.46 -47.19 18.62
CA PRO A 222 7.28 -48.49 19.24
C PRO A 222 7.65 -49.65 18.29
N GLY A 223 7.22 -49.57 17.03
CA GLY A 223 7.57 -50.58 16.03
C GLY A 223 9.07 -50.60 15.70
N ILE A 224 9.73 -49.45 15.70
CA ILE A 224 11.19 -49.35 15.47
C ILE A 224 11.96 -49.96 16.64
N LEU A 225 11.52 -49.77 17.86
CA LEU A 225 12.18 -50.25 19.07
C LEU A 225 11.72 -51.66 19.48
N ASN A 226 10.80 -52.28 18.74
CA ASN A 226 10.17 -53.57 19.07
C ASN A 226 9.50 -53.58 20.46
N MET A 227 8.88 -52.48 20.81
CA MET A 227 8.15 -52.28 22.08
C MET A 227 6.65 -52.10 21.83
N GLU A 228 5.83 -52.40 22.80
CA GLU A 228 4.39 -52.12 22.70
C GLU A 228 4.13 -50.62 22.95
N ALA A 229 3.17 -50.05 22.19
CA ALA A 229 2.79 -48.65 22.34
C ALA A 229 1.80 -48.53 23.52
N PRO A 230 2.12 -47.73 24.56
CA PRO A 230 1.21 -47.52 25.69
C PRO A 230 -0.10 -46.85 25.25
N TYR A 231 -0.03 -45.99 24.27
CA TYR A 231 -1.22 -45.33 23.66
C TYR A 231 -0.89 -44.76 22.27
N ASN A 232 -1.91 -44.38 21.51
CA ASN A 232 -1.71 -43.69 20.23
C ASN A 232 -1.43 -42.21 20.45
N VAL A 233 -0.19 -41.76 20.16
CA VAL A 233 0.28 -40.38 20.31
C VAL A 233 -0.63 -39.38 19.59
N LEU A 234 -1.11 -39.74 18.39
CA LEU A 234 -1.96 -38.88 17.54
C LEU A 234 -3.32 -38.56 18.19
N THR A 235 -3.81 -39.42 19.07
CA THR A 235 -5.13 -39.22 19.75
C THR A 235 -5.02 -38.47 21.07
N THR A 236 -3.82 -38.16 21.51
CA THR A 236 -3.56 -37.43 22.75
C THR A 236 -4.16 -36.03 22.70
N GLY A 237 -4.78 -35.60 23.81
CA GLY A 237 -5.48 -34.31 23.86
C GLY A 237 -4.61 -33.10 23.49
N LEU A 238 -3.36 -33.10 23.98
CA LEU A 238 -2.40 -32.00 23.66
C LEU A 238 -2.06 -31.95 22.18
N VAL A 239 -1.76 -33.10 21.54
CA VAL A 239 -1.48 -33.18 20.10
C VAL A 239 -2.69 -32.74 19.27
N GLN A 240 -3.90 -33.13 19.68
CA GLN A 240 -5.13 -32.74 19.02
C GLN A 240 -5.36 -31.23 19.06
N VAL A 241 -5.19 -30.61 20.24
CA VAL A 241 -5.37 -29.16 20.43
C VAL A 241 -4.28 -28.36 19.69
N THR A 242 -3.02 -28.79 19.76
CA THR A 242 -1.93 -28.08 19.06
C THR A 242 -2.04 -28.22 17.54
N SER A 243 -2.47 -29.38 17.02
CA SER A 243 -2.71 -29.59 15.59
C SER A 243 -3.90 -28.77 15.09
N PHE A 244 -4.99 -28.73 15.85
CA PHE A 244 -6.14 -27.88 15.57
C PHE A 244 -5.74 -26.39 15.54
N GLY A 245 -5.00 -25.92 16.57
CA GLY A 245 -4.49 -24.55 16.64
C GLY A 245 -3.56 -24.20 15.48
N LEU A 246 -2.69 -25.12 15.06
CA LEU A 246 -1.83 -24.96 13.90
C LEU A 246 -2.64 -24.71 12.61
N LEU A 247 -3.65 -25.53 12.34
CA LEU A 247 -4.47 -25.39 11.12
C LEU A 247 -5.23 -24.06 11.08
N LEU A 248 -5.83 -23.66 12.20
CA LEU A 248 -6.48 -22.34 12.30
C LEU A 248 -5.46 -21.18 12.11
N TRP A 249 -4.28 -21.32 12.69
CA TRP A 249 -3.20 -20.36 12.53
C TRP A 249 -2.76 -20.24 11.08
N MET A 250 -2.62 -21.36 10.34
CA MET A 250 -2.26 -21.34 8.92
C MET A 250 -3.32 -20.67 8.05
N ILE A 251 -4.62 -20.90 8.31
CA ILE A 251 -5.72 -20.19 7.64
C ILE A 251 -5.62 -18.68 7.90
N TYR A 252 -5.39 -18.26 9.15
CA TYR A 252 -5.24 -16.86 9.50
C TYR A 252 -4.04 -16.21 8.81
N VAL A 253 -2.88 -16.87 8.83
CA VAL A 253 -1.66 -16.36 8.21
C VAL A 253 -1.81 -16.23 6.69
N TYR A 254 -2.46 -17.21 6.05
CA TYR A 254 -2.79 -17.12 4.62
C TYR A 254 -3.70 -15.92 4.33
N ALA A 255 -4.78 -15.77 5.08
CA ALA A 255 -5.69 -14.62 4.96
C ALA A 255 -4.97 -13.28 5.15
N ARG A 256 -4.08 -13.20 6.14
CA ARG A 256 -3.29 -11.99 6.40
C ARG A 256 -2.33 -11.66 5.28
N SER A 257 -1.69 -12.67 4.68
CA SER A 257 -0.77 -12.48 3.56
C SER A 257 -1.48 -12.02 2.28
N GLU A 258 -2.67 -12.58 1.99
CA GLU A 258 -3.49 -12.18 0.83
C GLU A 258 -3.91 -10.71 0.93
N LYS A 259 -4.34 -10.24 2.10
CA LYS A 259 -4.68 -8.82 2.34
C LYS A 259 -3.52 -7.85 2.04
N THR A 260 -2.27 -8.28 2.13
CA THR A 260 -1.14 -7.40 1.76
C THR A 260 -1.06 -7.12 0.26
N LEU A 261 -1.69 -7.97 -0.56
CA LEU A 261 -1.73 -7.85 -2.01
C LEU A 261 -2.94 -7.05 -2.50
N THR A 262 -4.01 -6.91 -1.70
CA THR A 262 -5.27 -6.22 -2.06
C THR A 262 -5.21 -4.72 -1.82
N ARG A 263 -4.04 -4.14 -1.85
CA ARG A 263 -3.82 -2.73 -1.56
C ARG A 263 -4.25 -1.83 -2.72
N ASN A 264 -4.77 -0.63 -2.43
CA ASN A 264 -4.87 0.45 -3.40
C ASN A 264 -3.47 1.00 -3.72
N TRP A 265 -3.00 0.77 -4.96
CA TRP A 265 -1.67 1.16 -5.42
C TRP A 265 -1.57 2.63 -5.84
N LEU A 266 -2.71 3.29 -6.04
CA LEU A 266 -2.80 4.71 -6.41
C LEU A 266 -2.67 5.63 -5.21
N LYS A 267 -3.16 5.18 -4.04
CA LYS A 267 -2.95 5.92 -2.79
C LYS A 267 -1.50 5.77 -2.38
N GLU A 268 -0.80 6.88 -2.36
CA GLU A 268 0.57 6.90 -1.83
C GLU A 268 0.60 6.35 -0.41
N GLU A 269 1.68 5.64 -0.09
CA GLU A 269 1.83 5.02 1.21
C GLU A 269 1.94 6.04 2.35
N SER A 270 0.84 6.64 2.79
CA SER A 270 0.72 6.83 4.21
C SER A 270 0.32 5.46 4.77
N GLY A 271 1.28 4.73 5.29
CA GLY A 271 1.01 3.41 5.90
C GLY A 271 0.16 3.53 7.15
N ARG A 272 -0.30 4.76 7.45
CA ARG A 272 -1.07 5.13 8.62
C ARG A 272 -2.30 5.92 8.19
N ASP A 273 -3.40 5.73 8.89
CA ASP A 273 -4.62 6.48 8.71
C ASP A 273 -4.35 7.99 8.91
N GLU A 274 -4.78 8.84 7.97
CA GLU A 274 -4.60 10.29 8.05
C GLU A 274 -5.12 10.87 9.36
N GLU A 275 -6.27 10.40 9.81
CA GLU A 275 -6.87 10.83 11.07
C GLU A 275 -6.02 10.44 12.28
N TYR A 276 -5.41 9.25 12.25
CA TYR A 276 -4.48 8.83 13.28
C TYR A 276 -3.22 9.72 13.29
N VAL A 277 -2.69 10.07 12.12
CA VAL A 277 -1.50 10.94 11.98
C VAL A 277 -1.79 12.35 12.50
N LEU A 278 -2.96 12.91 12.19
CA LEU A 278 -3.39 14.23 12.71
C LEU A 278 -3.54 14.21 14.24
N ARG A 279 -4.14 13.17 14.80
CA ARG A 279 -4.19 12.98 16.28
C ARG A 279 -2.79 12.87 16.89
N CYS A 280 -1.86 12.22 16.21
CA CYS A 280 -0.46 12.18 16.62
C CYS A 280 0.20 13.57 16.56
N TYR A 281 -0.12 14.38 15.53
CA TYR A 281 0.36 15.75 15.41
C TYR A 281 -0.09 16.62 16.59
N GLU A 282 -1.38 16.61 16.91
CA GLU A 282 -1.94 17.33 18.05
C GLU A 282 -1.27 16.88 19.36
N LYS A 283 -1.08 15.57 19.55
CA LYS A 283 -0.41 15.01 20.72
C LYS A 283 1.07 15.39 20.78
N ALA A 284 1.76 15.47 19.65
CA ALA A 284 3.16 15.86 19.56
C ALA A 284 3.36 17.33 19.92
N MET A 285 2.41 18.19 19.54
CA MET A 285 2.41 19.64 19.82
C MET A 285 1.91 19.98 21.23
N SER A 286 1.12 19.11 21.86
CA SER A 286 0.57 19.33 23.21
C SER A 286 1.65 19.22 24.27
N GLN A 287 1.70 20.23 25.17
CA GLN A 287 2.59 20.21 26.35
C GLN A 287 2.08 19.33 27.49
N GLN A 288 0.78 18.98 27.49
CA GLN A 288 0.12 18.27 28.58
C GLN A 288 0.36 16.75 28.55
N HIS A 289 0.63 16.15 27.38
CA HIS A 289 0.76 14.69 27.24
C HIS A 289 2.24 14.26 27.20
N ARG A 290 2.86 14.06 28.38
CA ARG A 290 4.24 13.53 28.44
C ARG A 290 4.37 12.08 27.93
N PHE A 291 3.38 11.24 28.25
CA PHE A 291 3.42 9.81 27.88
C PHE A 291 3.06 9.60 26.40
N GLY A 292 3.95 8.96 25.67
CA GLY A 292 3.75 8.67 24.23
C GLY A 292 4.00 9.83 23.27
N ARG A 293 4.39 11.04 23.77
CA ARG A 293 4.73 12.20 22.93
C ARG A 293 5.90 11.92 21.99
N ASN A 294 6.93 11.23 22.47
CA ASN A 294 8.09 10.88 21.65
C ASN A 294 7.73 9.92 20.50
N ILE A 295 6.81 8.98 20.75
CA ILE A 295 6.29 8.06 19.73
C ILE A 295 5.46 8.84 18.71
N ALA A 296 4.55 9.71 19.19
CA ALA A 296 3.74 10.56 18.33
C ALA A 296 4.63 11.50 17.47
N ARG A 297 5.65 12.11 18.08
CA ARG A 297 6.61 12.98 17.37
C ARG A 297 7.38 12.23 16.29
N ARG A 298 7.82 10.99 16.57
CA ARG A 298 8.48 10.14 15.57
C ARG A 298 7.56 9.78 14.40
N VAL A 299 6.30 9.41 14.70
CA VAL A 299 5.28 9.13 13.68
C VAL A 299 5.08 10.35 12.77
N VAL A 300 4.90 11.53 13.38
CA VAL A 300 4.69 12.78 12.64
C VAL A 300 5.92 13.16 11.82
N SER A 301 7.13 13.06 12.37
CA SER A 301 8.36 13.34 11.61
C SER A 301 8.53 12.43 10.40
N GLU A 302 8.20 11.13 10.53
CA GLU A 302 8.25 10.19 9.41
C GLU A 302 7.25 10.56 8.29
N GLU A 303 6.02 10.97 8.67
CA GLU A 303 4.99 11.38 7.70
C GLU A 303 5.30 12.74 7.07
N LEU A 304 5.76 13.72 7.86
CA LEU A 304 6.20 15.02 7.34
C LEU A 304 7.38 14.88 6.38
N TYR A 305 8.35 14.03 6.72
CA TYR A 305 9.50 13.75 5.85
C TYR A 305 9.08 13.21 4.48
N ALA A 306 8.01 12.45 4.44
CA ALA A 306 7.48 11.90 3.22
C ALA A 306 6.59 12.88 2.44
N ALA A 307 5.82 13.71 3.14
CA ALA A 307 4.90 14.68 2.56
C ALA A 307 5.58 15.96 2.06
N PHE A 308 6.67 16.37 2.71
CA PHE A 308 7.38 17.62 2.41
C PHE A 308 7.90 17.71 0.96
N PRO A 309 8.57 16.68 0.38
CA PRO A 309 9.04 16.75 -0.98
C PRO A 309 7.92 16.87 -2.03
N GLU A 310 6.74 16.30 -1.74
CA GLU A 310 5.60 16.41 -2.63
C GLU A 310 5.01 17.81 -2.68
N TRP A 311 4.83 18.39 -1.50
CA TRP A 311 4.41 19.78 -1.40
C TRP A 311 5.43 20.73 -2.07
N LEU A 312 6.72 20.48 -1.88
CA LEU A 312 7.77 21.28 -2.45
C LEU A 312 7.82 21.19 -3.99
N MET A 313 7.49 20.00 -4.55
CA MET A 313 7.35 19.82 -6.01
C MET A 313 6.19 20.67 -6.54
N GLN A 314 5.02 20.61 -5.90
CA GLN A 314 3.87 21.44 -6.26
C GLN A 314 4.22 22.94 -6.18
N MET A 315 4.92 23.34 -5.12
CA MET A 315 5.44 24.69 -4.96
C MET A 315 6.33 25.12 -6.13
N ALA A 316 7.31 24.28 -6.50
CA ALA A 316 8.24 24.58 -7.56
C ALA A 316 7.54 24.73 -8.94
N LEU A 317 6.51 23.93 -9.18
CA LEU A 317 5.68 24.07 -10.39
C LEU A 317 4.88 25.39 -10.38
N LEU A 318 4.27 25.76 -9.25
CA LEU A 318 3.53 27.02 -9.13
C LEU A 318 4.43 28.26 -9.24
N MET A 319 5.68 28.18 -8.77
CA MET A 319 6.65 29.27 -8.85
C MET A 319 7.13 29.59 -10.28
N GLN A 320 6.86 28.73 -11.24
CA GLN A 320 7.15 29.07 -12.65
C GLN A 320 6.29 30.21 -13.18
N HIS A 321 5.07 30.38 -12.61
CA HIS A 321 4.10 31.38 -13.04
C HIS A 321 3.67 32.35 -11.93
N SER A 322 4.18 32.21 -10.73
CA SER A 322 3.80 33.01 -9.56
C SER A 322 5.01 33.26 -8.64
N ASN A 323 4.97 34.32 -7.86
CA ASN A 323 5.99 34.54 -6.81
C ASN A 323 5.87 33.51 -5.67
N VAL A 324 6.92 33.38 -4.88
CA VAL A 324 7.02 32.37 -3.79
C VAL A 324 5.84 32.45 -2.81
N GLN A 325 5.45 33.65 -2.38
CA GLN A 325 4.37 33.81 -1.38
C GLN A 325 3.01 33.42 -1.92
N VAL A 326 2.69 33.79 -3.17
CA VAL A 326 1.45 33.40 -3.85
C VAL A 326 1.44 31.92 -4.10
N SER A 327 2.58 31.32 -4.48
CA SER A 327 2.72 29.88 -4.68
C SER A 327 2.49 29.09 -3.38
N ILE A 328 3.01 29.57 -2.23
CA ILE A 328 2.73 28.98 -0.92
C ILE A 328 1.22 29.02 -0.63
N ALA A 329 0.56 30.14 -0.86
CA ALA A 329 -0.88 30.27 -0.61
C ALA A 329 -1.71 29.34 -1.51
N LYS A 330 -1.42 29.30 -2.81
CA LYS A 330 -2.09 28.41 -3.78
C LYS A 330 -1.83 26.92 -3.51
N SER A 331 -0.67 26.59 -2.94
CA SER A 331 -0.31 25.19 -2.65
C SER A 331 -1.15 24.56 -1.53
N LEU A 332 -1.88 25.35 -0.74
CA LEU A 332 -2.75 24.84 0.33
C LEU A 332 -3.84 23.89 -0.18
N ASP A 333 -4.44 24.17 -1.35
CA ASP A 333 -5.53 23.39 -1.91
C ASP A 333 -5.12 21.94 -2.26
N GLY A 334 -3.84 21.75 -2.61
CA GLY A 334 -3.27 20.43 -2.95
C GLY A 334 -2.36 19.84 -1.86
N ALA A 335 -2.11 20.55 -0.75
CA ALA A 335 -1.16 20.13 0.27
C ALA A 335 -1.59 18.87 1.02
N PRO A 336 -0.64 18.00 1.41
CA PRO A 336 -0.90 16.93 2.35
C PRO A 336 -1.49 17.49 3.65
N LYS A 337 -2.56 16.87 4.17
CA LYS A 337 -3.25 17.35 5.38
C LYS A 337 -2.32 17.55 6.58
N ILE A 338 -1.30 16.70 6.71
CA ILE A 338 -0.30 16.81 7.78
C ILE A 338 0.56 18.08 7.70
N LEU A 339 0.75 18.64 6.50
CA LEU A 339 1.53 19.85 6.29
C LEU A 339 0.69 21.13 6.40
N VAL A 340 -0.63 21.05 6.26
CA VAL A 340 -1.54 22.20 6.29
C VAL A 340 -1.32 23.08 7.53
N PRO A 341 -1.20 22.55 8.76
CA PRO A 341 -0.92 23.38 9.95
C PRO A 341 0.40 24.15 9.85
N GLU A 342 1.46 23.50 9.36
CA GLU A 342 2.79 24.13 9.22
C GLU A 342 2.83 25.17 8.08
N ILE A 343 2.11 24.93 6.98
CA ILE A 343 1.98 25.88 5.86
C ILE A 343 1.19 27.13 6.32
N ASN A 344 0.11 26.94 7.07
CA ASN A 344 -0.64 28.06 7.64
C ASN A 344 0.21 28.89 8.61
N ALA A 345 1.01 28.23 9.47
CA ALA A 345 1.93 28.91 10.35
C ALA A 345 3.03 29.67 9.57
N LEU A 346 3.54 29.10 8.46
CA LEU A 346 4.46 29.78 7.55
C LEU A 346 3.81 31.03 6.93
N LEU A 347 2.61 30.92 6.40
CA LEU A 347 1.88 32.04 5.80
C LEU A 347 1.62 33.16 6.81
N GLN A 348 1.31 32.81 8.06
CA GLN A 348 1.14 33.80 9.12
C GLN A 348 2.46 34.54 9.41
N ARG A 349 3.59 33.82 9.57
CA ARG A 349 4.90 34.43 9.74
C ARG A 349 5.31 35.35 8.59
N LEU A 350 4.99 34.93 7.34
CA LEU A 350 5.28 35.75 6.16
C LEU A 350 4.40 37.00 6.06
N LYS A 351 3.19 37.01 6.61
CA LYS A 351 2.37 38.24 6.75
C LYS A 351 2.96 39.21 7.77
N GLU A 352 3.50 38.69 8.86
CA GLU A 352 4.10 39.51 9.94
C GLU A 352 5.48 40.01 9.54
N GLN A 353 6.32 39.16 8.94
CA GLN A 353 7.70 39.43 8.57
C GLN A 353 8.07 38.90 7.19
N PRO A 354 7.67 39.58 6.09
CA PRO A 354 7.77 39.06 4.72
C PRO A 354 9.21 38.78 4.27
N LYS A 355 10.20 39.55 4.76
CA LYS A 355 11.60 39.46 4.34
C LYS A 355 12.50 38.77 5.37
N ALA A 356 11.96 38.21 6.44
CA ALA A 356 12.76 37.56 7.45
C ALA A 356 13.12 36.12 7.05
N LEU A 357 14.39 35.78 7.03
CA LEU A 357 14.86 34.41 6.82
C LEU A 357 14.28 33.44 7.86
N SER A 358 14.09 33.91 9.11
CA SER A 358 13.49 33.14 10.20
C SER A 358 12.09 32.65 9.88
N SER A 359 11.28 33.42 9.14
CA SER A 359 9.94 33.02 8.72
C SER A 359 9.96 31.73 7.94
N TYR A 360 10.98 31.53 7.11
CA TYR A 360 11.18 30.29 6.32
C TYR A 360 11.86 29.18 7.13
N THR A 361 12.92 29.49 7.87
CA THR A 361 13.72 28.47 8.58
C THR A 361 13.00 27.86 9.79
N ASP A 362 11.99 28.53 10.32
CA ASP A 362 11.14 27.99 11.39
C ASP A 362 10.02 27.05 10.91
N PHE A 363 9.98 26.74 9.61
CA PHE A 363 9.06 25.74 9.06
C PHE A 363 9.42 24.35 9.58
N CYS A 364 8.44 23.64 10.14
CA CYS A 364 8.61 22.31 10.75
C CYS A 364 9.72 22.22 11.82
N LYS A 365 10.11 23.34 12.46
CA LYS A 365 11.21 23.41 13.47
C LYS A 365 11.02 22.43 14.64
N ASN A 366 9.78 22.11 14.99
CA ASN A 366 9.44 21.19 16.07
C ASN A 366 9.69 19.72 15.71
N PHE A 367 9.92 19.42 14.44
CA PHE A 367 10.14 18.09 13.90
C PHE A 367 11.53 18.04 13.26
N ASP A 368 12.26 16.98 13.59
CA ASP A 368 13.61 16.78 13.04
C ASP A 368 13.50 16.19 11.62
N ILE A 369 13.37 17.09 10.63
CA ILE A 369 13.31 16.74 9.22
C ILE A 369 14.59 17.24 8.56
N PRO A 370 15.52 16.33 8.22
CA PRO A 370 16.71 16.70 7.46
C PRO A 370 16.31 17.44 6.18
N GLU A 371 17.14 18.32 5.69
CA GLU A 371 17.00 19.02 4.41
C GLU A 371 15.87 20.09 4.36
N THR A 372 14.87 20.08 5.26
CA THR A 372 13.80 21.10 5.27
C THR A 372 14.37 22.51 5.37
N THR A 373 15.28 22.72 6.31
CA THR A 373 15.92 24.03 6.51
C THR A 373 16.70 24.49 5.27
N SER A 374 17.37 23.57 4.57
CA SER A 374 18.09 23.87 3.33
C SER A 374 17.15 24.30 2.21
N CYS A 375 16.06 23.52 1.99
CA CYS A 375 15.06 23.84 0.97
C CYS A 375 14.33 25.15 1.27
N MET A 376 14.00 25.42 2.54
CA MET A 376 13.36 26.66 2.94
C MET A 376 14.28 27.88 2.78
N LYS A 377 15.59 27.73 2.99
CA LYS A 377 16.58 28.76 2.64
C LYS A 377 16.66 29.01 1.13
N MET A 378 16.55 27.97 0.31
CA MET A 378 16.47 28.12 -1.15
C MET A 378 15.20 28.89 -1.56
N LEU A 379 14.03 28.56 -0.98
CA LEU A 379 12.80 29.32 -1.21
C LEU A 379 12.93 30.78 -0.82
N TYR A 380 13.59 31.06 0.30
CA TYR A 380 13.90 32.46 0.70
C TYR A 380 14.80 33.13 -0.34
N ALA A 381 15.88 32.49 -0.78
CA ALA A 381 16.76 33.02 -1.81
C ALA A 381 16.01 33.30 -3.13
N ILE A 382 15.13 32.42 -3.56
CA ILE A 382 14.28 32.64 -4.73
C ILE A 382 13.35 33.83 -4.53
N SER A 383 12.81 34.04 -3.31
CA SER A 383 11.93 35.18 -3.02
C SER A 383 12.63 36.52 -3.06
N GLU A 384 13.95 36.56 -2.78
CA GLU A 384 14.78 37.76 -2.82
C GLU A 384 15.48 37.97 -4.18
N SER A 385 15.54 36.92 -5.04
CA SER A 385 16.21 36.96 -6.33
C SER A 385 15.37 37.67 -7.39
N GLY A 386 16.05 38.43 -8.29
CA GLY A 386 15.41 38.93 -9.51
C GLY A 386 15.04 37.84 -10.49
N THR A 387 14.16 38.12 -11.45
CA THR A 387 13.55 37.16 -12.38
C THR A 387 14.53 36.29 -13.18
N GLY A 388 15.76 36.72 -13.43
CA GLY A 388 16.75 35.96 -14.22
C GLY A 388 17.37 34.79 -13.45
N ASP A 389 17.71 34.99 -12.17
CA ASP A 389 18.33 33.94 -11.35
C ASP A 389 17.29 32.97 -10.76
N ALA A 390 16.04 33.39 -10.67
CA ALA A 390 14.96 32.59 -10.09
C ALA A 390 14.71 31.28 -10.89
N LYS A 391 14.76 31.32 -12.23
CA LYS A 391 14.53 30.12 -13.10
C LYS A 391 15.57 29.03 -12.80
N VAL A 392 16.85 29.38 -12.71
CA VAL A 392 17.94 28.44 -12.42
C VAL A 392 17.80 27.87 -10.98
N GLN A 393 17.44 28.73 -10.04
CA GLN A 393 17.26 28.29 -8.65
C GLN A 393 16.05 27.37 -8.48
N ILE A 394 14.95 27.61 -9.22
CA ILE A 394 13.78 26.72 -9.23
C ILE A 394 14.16 25.37 -9.84
N GLN A 395 14.93 25.32 -10.93
CA GLN A 395 15.41 24.05 -11.49
C GLN A 395 16.29 23.27 -10.50
N ASN A 396 17.21 23.95 -9.80
CA ASN A 396 18.03 23.32 -8.77
C ASN A 396 17.18 22.80 -7.61
N LEU A 397 16.16 23.54 -7.20
CA LEU A 397 15.19 23.10 -6.19
C LEU A 397 14.45 21.85 -6.65
N LEU A 398 14.00 21.80 -7.90
CA LEU A 398 13.29 20.63 -8.46
C LEU A 398 14.16 19.37 -8.44
N VAL A 399 15.44 19.47 -8.82
CA VAL A 399 16.40 18.35 -8.75
C VAL A 399 16.55 17.86 -7.30
N GLN A 400 16.74 18.79 -6.36
CA GLN A 400 16.87 18.42 -4.95
C GLN A 400 15.60 17.78 -4.39
N VAL A 401 14.43 18.30 -4.74
CA VAL A 401 13.13 17.70 -4.37
C VAL A 401 12.98 16.29 -4.89
N GLN A 402 13.41 16.06 -6.13
CA GLN A 402 13.35 14.72 -6.74
C GLN A 402 14.25 13.72 -6.00
N GLU A 403 15.45 14.12 -5.60
CA GLU A 403 16.32 13.29 -4.76
C GLU A 403 15.69 13.01 -3.38
N MET A 404 15.10 14.01 -2.74
CA MET A 404 14.41 13.83 -1.46
C MET A 404 13.24 12.86 -1.58
N ARG A 405 12.42 12.97 -2.63
CA ARG A 405 11.32 12.03 -2.92
C ARG A 405 11.85 10.61 -3.09
N ASN A 406 12.95 10.43 -3.83
CA ASN A 406 13.55 9.13 -4.01
C ASN A 406 14.03 8.53 -2.68
N ARG A 407 14.71 9.31 -1.84
CA ARG A 407 15.16 8.87 -0.51
C ARG A 407 13.99 8.56 0.44
N ALA A 408 12.94 9.39 0.44
CA ALA A 408 11.73 9.15 1.23
C ALA A 408 11.03 7.86 0.81
N ALA A 409 10.88 7.64 -0.50
CA ALA A 409 10.29 6.42 -1.05
C ALA A 409 11.13 5.17 -0.76
N GLU A 410 12.47 5.25 -0.84
CA GLU A 410 13.35 4.12 -0.44
C GLU A 410 13.20 3.75 1.03
N ARG A 411 13.14 4.73 1.93
CA ARG A 411 12.94 4.48 3.37
C ARG A 411 11.60 3.79 3.62
N ARG A 412 10.52 4.25 2.97
CA ARG A 412 9.20 3.62 3.04
C ARG A 412 9.21 2.20 2.48
N ASN A 413 9.82 1.99 1.32
CA ASN A 413 9.92 0.67 0.71
C ASN A 413 10.70 -0.32 1.60
N LYS A 414 11.81 0.10 2.22
CA LYS A 414 12.56 -0.73 3.18
C LYS A 414 11.71 -1.11 4.39
N SER A 415 10.94 -0.17 4.94
CA SER A 415 10.02 -0.44 6.05
C SER A 415 8.88 -1.39 5.64
N SER A 416 8.27 -1.17 4.48
CA SER A 416 7.21 -2.03 3.93
C SER A 416 7.73 -3.43 3.61
N ALA A 417 8.91 -3.56 3.00
CA ALA A 417 9.54 -4.84 2.72
C ALA A 417 9.89 -5.63 3.99
N PHE A 418 10.29 -4.94 5.07
CA PHE A 418 10.54 -5.57 6.36
C PHE A 418 9.25 -6.14 6.97
N GLN A 419 8.15 -5.39 6.95
CA GLN A 419 6.84 -5.87 7.44
C GLN A 419 6.36 -7.10 6.66
N VAL A 420 6.55 -7.10 5.34
CA VAL A 420 6.18 -8.23 4.49
C VAL A 420 7.08 -9.45 4.76
N LYS A 421 8.37 -9.24 5.02
CA LYS A 421 9.29 -10.31 5.43
C LYS A 421 8.95 -10.91 6.80
N MET A 422 8.44 -10.11 7.73
CA MET A 422 7.97 -10.62 9.02
C MET A 422 6.80 -11.60 8.88
N LEU A 423 5.87 -11.37 7.94
CA LEU A 423 4.76 -12.29 7.65
C LEU A 423 5.25 -13.70 7.28
N TYR A 424 6.41 -13.78 6.65
CA TYR A 424 7.06 -15.03 6.27
C TYR A 424 7.46 -15.92 7.47
N SER A 425 7.69 -15.31 8.63
CA SER A 425 8.07 -16.03 9.86
C SER A 425 6.87 -16.63 10.61
N TYR A 426 5.65 -16.18 10.33
CA TYR A 426 4.45 -16.60 11.08
C TYR A 426 4.11 -18.09 10.96
N PRO A 427 4.18 -18.75 9.78
CA PRO A 427 3.99 -20.18 9.66
C PRO A 427 4.99 -20.98 10.50
N VAL A 428 6.26 -20.56 10.46
CA VAL A 428 7.35 -21.21 11.21
C VAL A 428 7.12 -21.07 12.73
N PHE A 429 6.68 -19.90 13.17
CA PHE A 429 6.35 -19.65 14.59
C PHE A 429 5.23 -20.58 15.08
N GLY A 430 4.13 -20.69 14.33
CA GLY A 430 3.05 -21.62 14.65
C GLY A 430 3.50 -23.09 14.67
N ALA A 431 4.31 -23.49 13.71
CA ALA A 431 4.89 -24.83 13.66
C ALA A 431 5.83 -25.09 14.86
N SER A 432 6.65 -24.11 15.25
CA SER A 432 7.55 -24.25 16.40
C SER A 432 6.80 -24.50 17.70
N ILE A 433 5.70 -23.78 17.94
CA ILE A 433 4.84 -24.01 19.11
C ILE A 433 4.25 -25.42 19.09
N LYS A 434 3.79 -25.86 17.93
CA LYS A 434 3.24 -27.21 17.76
C LYS A 434 4.31 -28.29 17.99
N LEU A 435 5.50 -28.12 17.42
CA LEU A 435 6.62 -29.07 17.60
C LEU A 435 7.07 -29.16 19.08
N LEU A 436 7.06 -28.06 19.82
CA LEU A 436 7.32 -28.09 21.26
C LEU A 436 6.27 -28.91 22.01
N GLY A 437 5.00 -28.77 21.66
CA GLY A 437 3.92 -29.60 22.19
C GLY A 437 4.09 -31.08 21.90
N ASP A 438 4.48 -31.42 20.65
CA ASP A 438 4.74 -32.80 20.23
C ASP A 438 5.95 -33.39 20.95
N LEU A 439 6.99 -32.60 21.20
CA LEU A 439 8.18 -33.01 21.93
C LEU A 439 7.85 -33.38 23.39
N VAL A 440 7.01 -32.57 24.05
CA VAL A 440 6.55 -32.86 25.39
C VAL A 440 5.77 -34.18 25.43
N VAL A 441 4.83 -34.38 24.52
CA VAL A 441 4.07 -35.62 24.43
C VAL A 441 4.96 -36.80 24.07
N GLY A 442 5.93 -36.61 23.16
CA GLY A 442 6.90 -37.61 22.79
C GLY A 442 7.80 -38.06 23.96
N MET A 443 8.23 -37.11 24.78
CA MET A 443 8.97 -37.46 26.04
C MET A 443 8.11 -38.26 27.02
N MET A 444 6.88 -37.82 27.24
CA MET A 444 5.96 -38.56 28.14
C MET A 444 5.72 -39.99 27.61
N PHE A 445 5.50 -40.11 26.30
CA PHE A 445 5.29 -41.39 25.63
C PHE A 445 6.49 -42.32 25.77
N LEU A 446 7.72 -41.81 25.58
CA LEU A 446 8.96 -42.58 25.75
C LEU A 446 9.17 -43.01 27.20
N PHE A 447 8.91 -42.13 28.18
CA PHE A 447 9.01 -42.48 29.59
C PHE A 447 8.05 -43.61 29.96
N GLU A 448 6.83 -43.57 29.50
CA GLU A 448 5.79 -44.57 29.79
C GLU A 448 6.16 -45.90 29.15
N MET A 449 6.61 -45.88 27.88
CA MET A 449 7.07 -47.06 27.16
C MET A 449 8.29 -47.72 27.81
N LEU A 450 9.25 -46.94 28.31
CA LEU A 450 10.43 -47.46 29.01
C LEU A 450 10.09 -48.00 30.40
N SER A 451 9.10 -47.39 31.08
CA SER A 451 8.66 -47.87 32.40
C SER A 451 7.94 -49.20 32.32
N GLU A 452 7.12 -49.40 31.28
CA GLU A 452 6.48 -50.69 31.03
C GLU A 452 7.49 -51.80 30.64
N ALA A 453 8.49 -51.44 29.85
CA ALA A 453 9.59 -52.39 29.48
C ALA A 453 10.54 -52.73 30.61
N GLY A 454 10.75 -51.80 31.58
CA GLY A 454 11.59 -52.02 32.76
C GLY A 454 10.89 -52.67 33.95
N GLY A 455 9.56 -52.80 33.88
CA GLY A 455 8.74 -53.44 34.89
C GLY A 455 8.48 -54.94 34.65
N MET A 456 9.04 -55.49 33.55
CA MET A 456 9.14 -56.92 33.29
C MET A 456 10.49 -57.44 33.75
#